data_094907b96041bb36c377ef81297bb192
#
_entry.id   094907b96041bb36c377ef81297bb192
#
_cell.length_a   1.000
_cell.length_b   1.000
_cell.length_c   1.000
_cell.angle_alpha   90.00
_cell.angle_beta   90.00
_cell.angle_gamma   90.00
#
_symmetry.space_group_name_H-M   'P 1'
#
loop_
_entity.id
_entity.type
_entity.pdbx_description
1 polymer ?
#
loop_
_entity_poly.entity_id
_entity_poly.type
_entity_poly.pdbx_seq_one_letter_code
_entity_poly.pdbx_strand_id
1 'polypeptide(L)'
;LQIFGIWPVGDFRFRPSDIDVTYVLIAALAVAGVIGIVAAVRRRAWGVPLYTAVAVGGCFLIIVLDKLGHGSPWVDAKALATASPAPVVAGVAGAAAMFESGRRVEAAVAAAAIAVGVLWSNALTYSGVWLAPYDQLAELESIGHRFAGDGPALMTEYQPYGVRHFLRDLDPEGASERRARPVLLRGGAVLGKSQYADIDAFTLPSVLVYRTLVLRTSPMASRPPSVYRLVSSGRFYEVWQRPERPRRILEHLSLGELEQPVGVARCADVRRLGVLAARSNGTLVVAERAPAQAVGRVGHGTQTAMFTLPQAGEYAFWLGGLFRDRFTLSVDGRRVGSAVDQLNTTAQLTPLGQARLAAGDHDLELSRSRRALAPGGRGPQFLPLPLETGQPAAATRLVTVSPARAPSLCGRRLDWIEAVGP
;
A
#
# COMPACT_ATOMS: atom_id res chain seq x y z
N LEU A 1 13.06 -22.95 9.88
CA LEU A 1 12.08 -23.31 10.92
C LEU A 1 10.63 -23.12 10.47
N GLN A 2 10.34 -22.16 9.59
CA GLN A 2 8.98 -21.87 9.07
C GLN A 2 8.33 -23.06 8.35
N ILE A 3 9.13 -23.97 7.78
CA ILE A 3 8.66 -25.18 7.11
C ILE A 3 7.82 -26.09 8.01
N PHE A 4 7.94 -25.99 9.32
CA PHE A 4 7.13 -26.76 10.26
C PHE A 4 5.67 -26.29 10.36
N GLY A 5 5.29 -25.21 9.68
CA GLY A 5 3.93 -24.69 9.71
C GLY A 5 3.51 -24.03 11.05
N ILE A 6 4.44 -23.91 11.98
CA ILE A 6 4.28 -23.24 13.29
C ILE A 6 5.13 -21.97 13.27
N TRP A 7 4.51 -20.86 12.84
CA TRP A 7 5.14 -19.56 12.78
C TRP A 7 4.10 -18.48 13.10
N PRO A 8 3.77 -18.28 14.39
CA PRO A 8 2.64 -17.46 14.83
C PRO A 8 2.91 -15.97 14.67
N VAL A 9 2.85 -15.51 13.44
CA VAL A 9 3.00 -14.12 13.05
C VAL A 9 2.17 -13.85 11.79
N GLY A 10 1.72 -12.65 11.64
CA GLY A 10 0.89 -12.30 10.49
C GLY A 10 1.64 -12.14 9.16
N ASP A 11 2.96 -12.07 9.18
CA ASP A 11 3.79 -11.98 7.98
C ASP A 11 5.06 -12.81 8.21
N PHE A 12 5.29 -13.80 7.35
CA PHE A 12 6.38 -14.78 7.47
C PHE A 12 7.78 -14.15 7.47
N ARG A 13 7.94 -12.93 7.00
CA ARG A 13 9.22 -12.19 6.96
C ARG A 13 9.69 -11.74 8.35
N PHE A 14 8.81 -11.78 9.34
CA PHE A 14 9.09 -11.32 10.68
C PHE A 14 9.19 -12.49 11.67
N ARG A 15 9.87 -12.22 12.78
CA ARG A 15 9.94 -13.18 13.88
C ARG A 15 8.69 -13.10 14.74
N PRO A 16 8.17 -14.26 15.23
CA PRO A 16 7.14 -14.26 16.26
C PRO A 16 7.57 -13.49 17.51
N SER A 17 6.62 -12.80 18.16
CA SER A 17 6.90 -12.13 19.43
C SER A 17 7.23 -13.11 20.56
N ASP A 18 6.58 -14.30 20.53
CA ASP A 18 6.77 -15.36 21.52
C ASP A 18 7.65 -16.47 20.91
N ILE A 19 8.88 -16.10 20.58
CA ILE A 19 9.79 -16.97 19.81
C ILE A 19 10.18 -18.23 20.57
N ASP A 20 10.33 -18.17 21.90
CA ASP A 20 10.71 -19.31 22.71
C ASP A 20 9.60 -20.36 22.75
N VAL A 21 8.34 -19.94 22.91
CA VAL A 21 7.17 -20.84 22.82
C VAL A 21 7.10 -21.45 21.42
N THR A 22 7.34 -20.67 20.39
CA THR A 22 7.38 -21.14 18.99
C THR A 22 8.44 -22.22 18.81
N TYR A 23 9.63 -22.06 19.37
CA TYR A 23 10.69 -23.06 19.29
C TYR A 23 10.33 -24.34 20.03
N VAL A 24 9.71 -24.26 21.20
CA VAL A 24 9.24 -25.44 21.93
C VAL A 24 8.19 -26.22 21.12
N LEU A 25 7.23 -25.54 20.51
CA LEU A 25 6.22 -26.18 19.67
C LEU A 25 6.82 -26.83 18.40
N ILE A 26 7.77 -26.14 17.76
CA ILE A 26 8.49 -26.70 16.61
C ILE A 26 9.31 -27.92 17.02
N ALA A 27 10.01 -27.88 18.16
CA ALA A 27 10.77 -29.01 18.66
C ALA A 27 9.88 -30.22 18.97
N ALA A 28 8.71 -30.00 19.59
CA ALA A 28 7.73 -31.05 19.84
C ALA A 28 7.24 -31.67 18.54
N LEU A 29 6.91 -30.85 17.52
CA LEU A 29 6.52 -31.33 16.21
C LEU A 29 7.66 -32.11 15.51
N ALA A 30 8.90 -31.61 15.57
CA ALA A 30 10.06 -32.27 14.97
C ALA A 30 10.31 -33.67 15.60
N VAL A 31 10.28 -33.76 16.93
CA VAL A 31 10.42 -35.03 17.64
C VAL A 31 9.29 -36.01 17.28
N ALA A 32 8.05 -35.55 17.30
CA ALA A 32 6.91 -36.36 16.88
C ALA A 32 7.07 -36.79 15.40
N GLY A 33 7.52 -35.88 14.53
CA GLY A 33 7.77 -36.18 13.11
C GLY A 33 8.81 -37.26 12.89
N VAL A 34 9.93 -37.21 13.64
CA VAL A 34 10.96 -38.27 13.56
C VAL A 34 10.39 -39.63 14.01
N ILE A 35 9.63 -39.61 15.14
CA ILE A 35 8.97 -40.85 15.60
C ILE A 35 8.02 -41.40 14.53
N GLY A 36 7.24 -40.51 13.90
CA GLY A 36 6.31 -40.89 12.82
C GLY A 36 7.00 -41.46 11.61
N ILE A 37 8.08 -40.82 11.15
CA ILE A 37 8.88 -41.35 10.01
C ILE A 37 9.50 -42.71 10.35
N VAL A 38 10.10 -42.86 11.52
CA VAL A 38 10.69 -44.13 11.97
C VAL A 38 9.64 -45.23 12.06
N ALA A 39 8.48 -44.94 12.65
CA ALA A 39 7.36 -45.88 12.73
C ALA A 39 6.83 -46.28 11.34
N ALA A 40 6.69 -45.32 10.41
CA ALA A 40 6.24 -45.57 9.06
C ALA A 40 7.24 -46.47 8.28
N VAL A 41 8.54 -46.16 8.38
CA VAL A 41 9.61 -46.98 7.76
C VAL A 41 9.56 -48.42 8.28
N ARG A 42 9.48 -48.62 9.61
CA ARG A 42 9.41 -49.95 10.23
C ARG A 42 8.17 -50.75 9.78
N ARG A 43 7.08 -50.03 9.49
CA ARG A 43 5.83 -50.64 8.97
C ARG A 43 5.80 -50.76 7.44
N ARG A 44 6.86 -50.35 6.77
CA ARG A 44 6.95 -50.29 5.28
C ARG A 44 5.89 -49.35 4.67
N ALA A 45 5.38 -48.37 5.42
CA ALA A 45 4.44 -47.38 4.96
C ALA A 45 5.20 -46.16 4.36
N TRP A 46 5.78 -46.36 3.17
CA TRP A 46 6.70 -45.41 2.56
C TRP A 46 6.10 -44.06 2.17
N GLY A 47 4.76 -43.92 2.12
CA GLY A 47 4.10 -42.68 1.73
C GLY A 47 4.51 -41.46 2.57
N VAL A 48 4.50 -41.55 3.91
CA VAL A 48 4.87 -40.46 4.81
C VAL A 48 6.34 -40.05 4.69
N PRO A 49 7.32 -41.01 4.76
CA PRO A 49 8.74 -40.68 4.56
C PRO A 49 9.03 -40.04 3.20
N LEU A 50 8.50 -40.60 2.10
CA LEU A 50 8.72 -40.05 0.77
C LEU A 50 8.10 -38.69 0.58
N TYR A 51 6.85 -38.49 1.03
CA TYR A 51 6.19 -37.19 0.98
C TYR A 51 6.99 -36.13 1.75
N THR A 52 7.46 -36.48 2.96
CA THR A 52 8.25 -35.55 3.78
C THR A 52 9.60 -35.25 3.12
N ALA A 53 10.29 -36.26 2.59
CA ALA A 53 11.58 -36.07 1.94
C ALA A 53 11.47 -35.22 0.68
N VAL A 54 10.46 -35.45 -0.18
CA VAL A 54 10.24 -34.67 -1.41
C VAL A 54 9.83 -33.24 -1.08
N ALA A 55 8.91 -33.04 -0.14
CA ALA A 55 8.45 -31.69 0.23
C ALA A 55 9.55 -30.85 0.87
N VAL A 56 10.26 -31.41 1.86
CA VAL A 56 11.35 -30.70 2.55
C VAL A 56 12.56 -30.52 1.63
N GLY A 57 12.95 -31.54 0.88
CA GLY A 57 14.06 -31.49 -0.07
C GLY A 57 13.78 -30.51 -1.22
N GLY A 58 12.59 -30.56 -1.79
CA GLY A 58 12.17 -29.61 -2.83
C GLY A 58 12.13 -28.16 -2.34
N CYS A 59 11.58 -27.92 -1.14
CA CYS A 59 11.60 -26.58 -0.53
C CYS A 59 13.04 -26.09 -0.29
N PHE A 60 13.91 -26.95 0.24
CA PHE A 60 15.31 -26.61 0.45
C PHE A 60 16.01 -26.27 -0.88
N LEU A 61 15.78 -27.05 -1.93
CA LEU A 61 16.34 -26.79 -3.26
C LEU A 61 15.90 -25.42 -3.79
N ILE A 62 14.63 -25.07 -3.67
CA ILE A 62 14.09 -23.77 -4.11
C ILE A 62 14.76 -22.63 -3.36
N ILE A 63 14.89 -22.73 -2.03
CA ILE A 63 15.57 -21.72 -1.21
C ILE A 63 17.04 -21.57 -1.59
N VAL A 64 17.74 -22.67 -1.88
CA VAL A 64 19.13 -22.62 -2.34
C VAL A 64 19.22 -21.92 -3.70
N LEU A 65 18.33 -22.22 -4.64
CA LEU A 65 18.30 -21.57 -5.95
C LEU A 65 18.03 -20.05 -5.82
N ASP A 66 17.16 -19.63 -4.89
CA ASP A 66 16.96 -18.20 -4.61
C ASP A 66 18.23 -17.54 -4.10
N LYS A 67 18.95 -18.17 -3.17
CA LYS A 67 20.24 -17.65 -2.66
C LYS A 67 21.32 -17.58 -3.74
N LEU A 68 21.23 -18.39 -4.78
CA LEU A 68 22.09 -18.34 -5.96
C LEU A 68 21.63 -17.31 -7.02
N GLY A 69 20.59 -16.54 -6.75
CA GLY A 69 20.08 -15.47 -7.63
C GLY A 69 19.08 -15.96 -8.68
N HIS A 70 18.57 -17.19 -8.59
CA HIS A 70 17.62 -17.79 -9.55
C HIS A 70 16.18 -17.83 -9.02
N GLY A 71 15.84 -17.06 -8.00
CA GLY A 71 14.54 -17.06 -7.36
C GLY A 71 14.08 -15.70 -6.88
N SER A 72 13.13 -15.73 -5.97
CA SER A 72 12.66 -14.54 -5.26
C SER A 72 12.06 -14.92 -3.90
N PRO A 73 12.06 -14.01 -2.90
CA PRO A 73 11.45 -14.25 -1.58
C PRO A 73 9.98 -14.69 -1.66
N TRP A 74 9.28 -14.33 -2.74
CA TRP A 74 7.91 -14.74 -2.99
C TRP A 74 7.78 -16.23 -3.37
N VAL A 75 8.75 -16.75 -4.11
CA VAL A 75 8.84 -18.17 -4.45
C VAL A 75 9.19 -18.98 -3.21
N ASP A 76 10.11 -18.50 -2.36
CA ASP A 76 10.45 -19.14 -1.09
C ASP A 76 9.24 -19.25 -0.17
N ALA A 77 8.42 -18.20 -0.07
CA ALA A 77 7.20 -18.22 0.72
C ALA A 77 6.20 -19.26 0.25
N LYS A 78 6.04 -19.40 -1.08
CA LYS A 78 5.18 -20.44 -1.69
C LYS A 78 5.73 -21.85 -1.43
N ALA A 79 7.03 -22.04 -1.57
CA ALA A 79 7.67 -23.31 -1.29
C ALA A 79 7.48 -23.74 0.17
N LEU A 80 7.68 -22.82 1.12
CA LEU A 80 7.44 -23.05 2.55
C LEU A 80 5.97 -23.39 2.82
N ALA A 81 5.02 -22.65 2.26
CA ALA A 81 3.60 -22.91 2.44
C ALA A 81 3.16 -24.26 1.87
N THR A 82 3.71 -24.65 0.71
CA THR A 82 3.40 -25.93 0.07
C THR A 82 4.03 -27.11 0.79
N ALA A 83 5.23 -26.95 1.35
CA ALA A 83 5.96 -27.99 2.04
C ALA A 83 5.51 -28.19 3.50
N SER A 84 4.99 -27.16 4.15
CA SER A 84 4.66 -27.20 5.60
C SER A 84 3.65 -28.26 6.04
N PRO A 85 2.70 -28.75 5.23
CA PRO A 85 1.87 -29.88 5.61
C PRO A 85 2.64 -31.18 5.86
N ALA A 86 3.79 -31.39 5.19
CA ALA A 86 4.52 -32.66 5.28
C ALA A 86 5.11 -32.92 6.68
N PRO A 87 5.84 -31.99 7.34
CA PRO A 87 6.24 -32.16 8.74
C PRO A 87 5.06 -32.33 9.70
N VAL A 88 3.95 -31.66 9.44
CA VAL A 88 2.74 -31.77 10.28
C VAL A 88 2.14 -33.18 10.15
N VAL A 89 2.03 -33.72 8.93
CA VAL A 89 1.58 -35.11 8.70
C VAL A 89 2.51 -36.10 9.38
N ALA A 90 3.83 -35.93 9.26
CA ALA A 90 4.79 -36.78 9.96
C ALA A 90 4.63 -36.70 11.49
N GLY A 91 4.40 -35.51 12.05
CA GLY A 91 4.16 -35.31 13.47
C GLY A 91 2.88 -35.98 13.97
N VAL A 92 1.79 -35.87 13.21
CA VAL A 92 0.52 -36.56 13.53
C VAL A 92 0.70 -38.08 13.47
N ALA A 93 1.43 -38.61 12.48
CA ALA A 93 1.77 -40.04 12.39
C ALA A 93 2.60 -40.47 13.61
N GLY A 94 3.48 -39.63 14.13
CA GLY A 94 4.24 -39.88 15.34
C GLY A 94 3.37 -39.91 16.60
N ALA A 95 2.44 -38.97 16.74
CA ALA A 95 1.48 -38.98 17.83
C ALA A 95 0.62 -40.27 17.82
N ALA A 96 0.17 -40.68 16.62
CA ALA A 96 -0.57 -41.93 16.46
C ALA A 96 0.29 -43.15 16.84
N ALA A 97 1.55 -43.21 16.41
CA ALA A 97 2.47 -44.30 16.77
C ALA A 97 2.75 -44.37 18.29
N MET A 98 2.90 -43.24 18.97
CA MET A 98 2.99 -43.14 20.43
C MET A 98 1.74 -43.70 21.09
N PHE A 99 0.57 -43.31 20.61
CA PHE A 99 -0.71 -43.75 21.15
C PHE A 99 -0.86 -45.26 21.04
N GLU A 100 -0.58 -45.85 19.89
CA GLU A 100 -0.61 -47.31 19.64
C GLU A 100 0.38 -48.08 20.51
N SER A 101 1.53 -47.46 20.85
CA SER A 101 2.54 -48.06 21.74
C SER A 101 2.22 -47.93 23.21
N GLY A 102 1.01 -47.45 23.58
CA GLY A 102 0.56 -47.30 24.94
C GLY A 102 0.97 -45.96 25.61
N ARG A 103 1.71 -45.11 24.95
CA ARG A 103 2.21 -43.80 25.45
C ARG A 103 1.14 -42.71 25.21
N ARG A 104 -0.01 -42.89 25.86
CA ARG A 104 -1.21 -42.07 25.61
C ARG A 104 -1.05 -40.60 26.02
N VAL A 105 -0.35 -40.35 27.11
CA VAL A 105 -0.14 -38.97 27.63
C VAL A 105 0.78 -38.20 26.67
N GLU A 106 1.89 -38.79 26.30
CA GLU A 106 2.85 -38.17 25.36
C GLU A 106 2.23 -37.96 23.98
N ALA A 107 1.42 -38.91 23.51
CA ALA A 107 0.66 -38.79 22.28
C ALA A 107 -0.34 -37.59 22.33
N ALA A 108 -1.05 -37.46 23.43
CA ALA A 108 -1.99 -36.35 23.63
C ALA A 108 -1.27 -34.99 23.70
N VAL A 109 -0.16 -34.92 24.42
CA VAL A 109 0.66 -33.71 24.50
C VAL A 109 1.23 -33.32 23.13
N ALA A 110 1.76 -34.29 22.38
CA ALA A 110 2.27 -34.04 21.04
C ALA A 110 1.15 -33.54 20.09
N ALA A 111 0.01 -34.22 20.08
CA ALA A 111 -1.12 -33.83 19.25
C ALA A 111 -1.65 -32.42 19.63
N ALA A 112 -1.75 -32.13 20.91
CA ALA A 112 -2.17 -30.79 21.39
C ALA A 112 -1.17 -29.72 20.99
N ALA A 113 0.14 -29.96 21.14
CA ALA A 113 1.18 -29.01 20.75
C ALA A 113 1.12 -28.71 19.24
N ILE A 114 0.96 -29.73 18.41
CA ILE A 114 0.80 -29.58 16.96
C ILE A 114 -0.45 -28.79 16.64
N ALA A 115 -1.61 -29.17 17.20
CA ALA A 115 -2.87 -28.51 16.91
C ALA A 115 -2.86 -27.04 17.34
N VAL A 116 -2.41 -26.75 18.58
CA VAL A 116 -2.32 -25.39 19.11
C VAL A 116 -1.34 -24.54 18.27
N GLY A 117 -0.15 -25.07 17.96
CA GLY A 117 0.85 -24.35 17.16
C GLY A 117 0.36 -24.00 15.76
N VAL A 118 -0.26 -24.95 15.06
CA VAL A 118 -0.79 -24.75 13.70
C VAL A 118 -2.01 -23.79 13.74
N LEU A 119 -2.95 -24.00 14.65
CA LEU A 119 -4.14 -23.13 14.76
C LEU A 119 -3.76 -21.71 15.15
N TRP A 120 -2.84 -21.54 16.10
CA TRP A 120 -2.34 -20.23 16.48
C TRP A 120 -1.66 -19.51 15.32
N SER A 121 -0.78 -20.20 14.60
CA SER A 121 -0.12 -19.64 13.41
C SER A 121 -1.12 -19.24 12.34
N ASN A 122 -2.07 -20.10 12.02
CA ASN A 122 -3.11 -19.82 11.04
C ASN A 122 -4.02 -18.66 11.47
N ALA A 123 -4.44 -18.63 12.73
CA ALA A 123 -5.28 -17.54 13.25
C ALA A 123 -4.60 -16.19 13.10
N LEU A 124 -3.29 -16.09 13.42
CA LEU A 124 -2.54 -14.86 13.23
C LEU A 124 -2.30 -14.52 11.76
N THR A 125 -1.96 -15.50 10.93
CA THR A 125 -1.76 -15.29 9.50
C THR A 125 -3.05 -14.81 8.82
N TYR A 126 -4.18 -15.49 9.04
CA TYR A 126 -5.45 -15.12 8.42
C TYR A 126 -6.03 -13.82 8.96
N SER A 127 -5.93 -13.55 10.28
CA SER A 127 -6.33 -12.26 10.84
C SER A 127 -5.46 -11.11 10.40
N GLY A 128 -4.27 -11.40 9.94
CA GLY A 128 -3.26 -10.43 9.54
C GLY A 128 -3.06 -10.27 8.04
N VAL A 129 -3.83 -10.93 7.19
CA VAL A 129 -3.79 -10.70 5.74
C VAL A 129 -4.36 -9.31 5.42
N TRP A 130 -3.56 -8.49 4.73
CA TRP A 130 -3.91 -7.13 4.33
C TRP A 130 -3.64 -6.84 2.85
N LEU A 131 -3.25 -7.86 2.07
CA LEU A 131 -2.96 -7.74 0.64
C LEU A 131 -4.17 -7.32 -0.19
N ALA A 132 -5.37 -7.40 0.38
CA ALA A 132 -6.62 -7.08 -0.26
C ALA A 132 -7.52 -6.27 0.71
N PRO A 133 -7.25 -4.97 0.94
CA PRO A 133 -8.10 -4.12 1.78
C PRO A 133 -9.48 -3.97 1.13
N TYR A 134 -10.50 -4.55 1.77
CA TYR A 134 -11.84 -4.70 1.20
C TYR A 134 -12.45 -3.36 0.76
N ASP A 135 -12.47 -2.37 1.65
CA ASP A 135 -13.12 -1.08 1.35
C ASP A 135 -12.49 -0.37 0.15
N GLN A 136 -11.16 -0.44 0.05
CA GLN A 136 -10.41 0.14 -1.06
C GLN A 136 -10.70 -0.57 -2.38
N LEU A 137 -10.73 -1.90 -2.37
CA LEU A 137 -11.00 -2.68 -3.58
C LEU A 137 -12.46 -2.60 -4.02
N ALA A 138 -13.41 -2.52 -3.08
CA ALA A 138 -14.82 -2.28 -3.37
C ALA A 138 -15.05 -0.91 -4.01
N GLU A 139 -14.30 0.13 -3.58
CA GLU A 139 -14.34 1.43 -4.24
C GLU A 139 -13.80 1.36 -5.68
N LEU A 140 -12.69 0.63 -5.92
CA LEU A 140 -12.18 0.41 -7.28
C LEU A 140 -13.17 -0.36 -8.16
N GLU A 141 -13.85 -1.37 -7.64
CA GLU A 141 -14.89 -2.11 -8.35
C GLU A 141 -16.03 -1.19 -8.75
N SER A 142 -16.50 -0.36 -7.83
CA SER A 142 -17.53 0.64 -8.11
C SER A 142 -17.10 1.63 -9.20
N ILE A 143 -15.84 2.08 -9.18
CA ILE A 143 -15.27 2.93 -10.24
C ILE A 143 -15.23 2.18 -11.56
N GLY A 144 -14.76 0.93 -11.58
CA GLY A 144 -14.72 0.10 -12.78
C GLY A 144 -16.07 -0.05 -13.46
N HIS A 145 -17.12 -0.30 -12.69
CA HIS A 145 -18.49 -0.40 -13.22
C HIS A 145 -19.04 0.95 -13.68
N ARG A 146 -18.84 2.00 -12.89
CA ARG A 146 -19.40 3.33 -13.18
C ARG A 146 -18.83 3.96 -14.44
N PHE A 147 -17.55 3.74 -14.71
CA PHE A 147 -16.82 4.35 -15.83
C PHE A 147 -16.47 3.35 -16.93
N ALA A 148 -17.14 2.19 -16.97
CA ALA A 148 -16.93 1.19 -18.02
C ALA A 148 -17.06 1.81 -19.41
N GLY A 149 -16.08 1.58 -20.29
CA GLY A 149 -16.01 2.16 -21.63
C GLY A 149 -15.43 3.58 -21.71
N ASP A 150 -15.14 4.24 -20.61
CA ASP A 150 -14.55 5.60 -20.58
C ASP A 150 -13.00 5.58 -20.63
N GLY A 151 -12.41 4.50 -21.14
CA GLY A 151 -10.97 4.36 -21.33
C GLY A 151 -10.42 5.12 -22.55
N PRO A 152 -9.09 5.02 -22.77
CA PRO A 152 -8.13 4.33 -21.90
C PRO A 152 -7.92 5.02 -20.57
N ALA A 153 -7.70 4.21 -19.51
CA ALA A 153 -7.49 4.69 -18.14
C ALA A 153 -6.06 4.45 -17.67
N LEU A 154 -5.54 5.35 -16.83
CA LEU A 154 -4.26 5.21 -16.15
C LEU A 154 -4.44 5.18 -14.64
N MET A 155 -3.81 4.21 -13.98
CA MET A 155 -3.64 4.13 -12.55
C MET A 155 -2.16 4.21 -12.20
N THR A 156 -1.76 5.18 -11.40
CA THR A 156 -0.34 5.37 -11.04
C THR A 156 0.08 4.58 -9.81
N GLU A 157 -0.88 4.15 -8.99
CA GLU A 157 -0.65 3.31 -7.83
C GLU A 157 -0.25 1.89 -8.24
N TYR A 158 0.72 1.29 -7.51
CA TYR A 158 0.95 -0.14 -7.60
C TYR A 158 -0.16 -0.88 -6.83
N GLN A 159 -1.19 -1.28 -7.55
CA GLN A 159 -2.27 -2.12 -7.04
C GLN A 159 -2.54 -3.23 -8.07
N PRO A 160 -1.96 -4.44 -7.85
CA PRO A 160 -1.98 -5.51 -8.87
C PRO A 160 -3.39 -5.98 -9.24
N TYR A 161 -4.35 -5.85 -8.35
CA TYR A 161 -5.75 -6.21 -8.62
C TYR A 161 -6.53 -5.07 -9.28
N GLY A 162 -6.16 -3.81 -9.02
CA GLY A 162 -6.85 -2.63 -9.52
C GLY A 162 -6.94 -2.63 -11.05
N VAL A 163 -5.80 -2.61 -11.70
CA VAL A 163 -5.72 -2.55 -13.16
C VAL A 163 -6.25 -3.83 -13.82
N ARG A 164 -5.82 -5.01 -13.32
CA ARG A 164 -6.10 -6.30 -14.00
C ARG A 164 -7.51 -6.80 -13.80
N HIS A 165 -8.17 -6.43 -12.71
CA HIS A 165 -9.46 -6.97 -12.34
C HIS A 165 -10.53 -5.90 -12.21
N PHE A 166 -10.38 -4.97 -11.29
CA PHE A 166 -11.43 -4.02 -10.96
C PHE A 166 -11.66 -2.96 -12.05
N LEU A 167 -10.60 -2.51 -12.73
CA LEU A 167 -10.70 -1.49 -13.79
C LEU A 167 -10.70 -2.09 -15.23
N ARG A 168 -10.86 -3.41 -15.38
CA ARG A 168 -10.69 -4.11 -16.66
C ARG A 168 -11.54 -3.53 -17.81
N ASP A 169 -12.70 -2.97 -17.51
CA ASP A 169 -13.64 -2.44 -18.49
C ASP A 169 -13.34 -0.98 -18.90
N LEU A 170 -12.23 -0.39 -18.38
CA LEU A 170 -11.74 0.94 -18.73
C LEU A 170 -10.55 0.94 -19.71
N ASP A 171 -10.20 -0.17 -20.35
CA ASP A 171 -8.93 -0.31 -21.08
C ASP A 171 -7.73 0.21 -20.25
N PRO A 172 -7.50 -0.37 -19.04
CA PRO A 172 -6.66 0.23 -18.04
C PRO A 172 -5.19 -0.06 -18.24
N GLU A 173 -4.34 0.90 -17.86
CA GLU A 173 -2.90 0.76 -17.77
C GLU A 173 -2.43 1.09 -16.36
N GLY A 174 -1.59 0.25 -15.79
CA GLY A 174 -0.85 0.53 -14.57
C GLY A 174 0.53 1.03 -14.90
N ALA A 175 0.93 2.16 -14.36
CA ALA A 175 2.23 2.78 -14.68
C ALA A 175 3.43 1.85 -14.42
N SER A 176 3.33 0.92 -13.47
CA SER A 176 4.41 -0.02 -13.11
C SER A 176 4.11 -1.50 -13.30
N GLU A 177 2.86 -1.87 -13.61
CA GLU A 177 2.44 -3.28 -13.58
C GLU A 177 2.03 -3.81 -14.97
N ARG A 178 1.10 -3.15 -15.63
CA ARG A 178 0.64 -3.52 -16.97
C ARG A 178 1.08 -2.45 -17.94
N ARG A 179 1.75 -2.87 -19.02
CA ARG A 179 2.44 -1.96 -19.94
C ARG A 179 2.10 -2.29 -21.39
N ALA A 180 0.83 -2.22 -21.72
CA ALA A 180 0.41 -2.22 -23.12
C ALA A 180 0.85 -0.91 -23.79
N ARG A 181 0.79 0.21 -23.03
CA ARG A 181 1.23 1.54 -23.46
C ARG A 181 2.28 2.04 -22.47
N PRO A 182 3.54 2.27 -22.89
CA PRO A 182 4.57 2.77 -21.98
C PRO A 182 4.24 4.16 -21.47
N VAL A 183 4.26 4.33 -20.15
CA VAL A 183 4.13 5.63 -19.47
C VAL A 183 5.51 6.10 -19.06
N LEU A 184 6.04 7.10 -19.77
CA LEU A 184 7.41 7.57 -19.60
C LEU A 184 7.51 8.60 -18.49
N LEU A 185 8.45 8.39 -17.56
CA LEU A 185 8.90 9.42 -16.64
C LEU A 185 9.56 10.57 -17.38
N ARG A 186 9.64 11.77 -16.79
CA ARG A 186 10.28 12.95 -17.41
C ARG A 186 11.72 12.71 -17.83
N GLY A 187 12.44 11.81 -17.18
CA GLY A 187 13.78 11.37 -17.60
C GLY A 187 13.81 10.36 -18.75
N GLY A 188 12.66 10.05 -19.38
CA GLY A 188 12.56 9.08 -20.49
C GLY A 188 12.52 7.62 -20.06
N ALA A 189 12.72 7.31 -18.77
CA ALA A 189 12.65 5.96 -18.25
C ALA A 189 11.19 5.51 -18.02
N VAL A 190 10.99 4.19 -17.91
CA VAL A 190 9.73 3.56 -17.48
C VAL A 190 9.82 3.27 -16.00
N LEU A 191 8.72 3.47 -15.28
CA LEU A 191 8.65 3.14 -13.86
C LEU A 191 8.96 1.65 -13.63
N GLY A 192 9.78 1.33 -12.64
CA GLY A 192 10.11 -0.04 -12.25
C GLY A 192 8.89 -0.80 -11.74
N LYS A 193 8.90 -2.13 -11.86
CA LYS A 193 7.82 -2.98 -11.35
C LYS A 193 7.63 -2.74 -9.84
N SER A 194 6.38 -2.66 -9.40
CA SER A 194 6.00 -2.44 -8.01
C SER A 194 6.40 -1.07 -7.44
N GLN A 195 6.80 -0.12 -8.29
CA GLN A 195 7.07 1.25 -7.87
C GLN A 195 5.85 2.13 -8.08
N TYR A 196 5.81 3.23 -7.35
CA TYR A 196 4.83 4.31 -7.47
C TYR A 196 5.53 5.58 -7.96
N ALA A 197 4.82 6.37 -8.74
CA ALA A 197 5.22 7.75 -9.05
C ALA A 197 3.98 8.64 -9.04
N ASP A 198 4.18 9.89 -8.66
CA ASP A 198 3.16 10.91 -8.80
C ASP A 198 2.82 11.16 -10.27
N ILE A 199 1.60 11.63 -10.56
CA ILE A 199 1.17 11.90 -11.94
C ILE A 199 2.08 12.91 -12.64
N ASP A 200 2.60 13.87 -11.89
CA ASP A 200 3.52 14.90 -12.39
C ASP A 200 4.94 14.40 -12.65
N ALA A 201 5.29 13.20 -12.23
CA ALA A 201 6.57 12.60 -12.57
C ALA A 201 6.64 12.09 -14.01
N PHE A 202 5.49 11.90 -14.66
CA PHE A 202 5.41 11.42 -16.03
C PHE A 202 5.48 12.56 -17.06
N THR A 203 5.87 12.20 -18.29
CA THR A 203 5.82 13.16 -19.39
C THR A 203 4.39 13.48 -19.75
N LEU A 204 4.10 14.74 -20.02
CA LEU A 204 2.77 15.18 -20.41
C LEU A 204 2.18 14.38 -21.59
N PRO A 205 2.93 14.11 -22.70
CA PRO A 205 2.41 13.29 -23.79
C PRO A 205 1.97 11.88 -23.35
N SER A 206 2.72 11.24 -22.43
CA SER A 206 2.35 9.92 -21.93
C SER A 206 1.06 9.94 -21.12
N VAL A 207 0.85 10.98 -20.30
CA VAL A 207 -0.38 11.14 -19.52
C VAL A 207 -1.57 11.46 -20.41
N LEU A 208 -1.39 12.32 -21.40
CA LEU A 208 -2.47 12.73 -22.31
C LEU A 208 -2.98 11.64 -23.27
N VAL A 209 -2.35 10.48 -23.34
CA VAL A 209 -2.91 9.30 -24.01
C VAL A 209 -4.20 8.86 -23.34
N TYR A 210 -4.28 8.98 -22.01
CA TYR A 210 -5.38 8.45 -21.21
C TYR A 210 -6.51 9.47 -21.10
N ARG A 211 -7.74 9.01 -21.36
CA ARG A 211 -8.96 9.81 -21.15
C ARG A 211 -9.29 9.92 -19.67
N THR A 212 -9.11 8.82 -18.96
CA THR A 212 -9.45 8.68 -17.53
C THR A 212 -8.20 8.43 -16.69
N LEU A 213 -8.10 9.11 -15.56
CA LEU A 213 -7.08 8.85 -14.55
C LEU A 213 -7.79 8.39 -13.27
N VAL A 214 -7.32 7.28 -12.68
CA VAL A 214 -7.77 6.78 -11.39
C VAL A 214 -6.59 6.92 -10.42
N LEU A 215 -6.64 7.92 -9.57
CA LEU A 215 -5.52 8.33 -8.72
C LEU A 215 -5.87 8.15 -7.25
N ARG A 216 -4.86 7.85 -6.43
CA ARG A 216 -5.03 7.77 -4.99
C ARG A 216 -5.36 9.14 -4.41
N THR A 217 -6.42 9.22 -3.59
CA THR A 217 -6.69 10.42 -2.79
C THR A 217 -5.57 10.60 -1.77
N SER A 218 -4.82 11.69 -1.88
CA SER A 218 -3.69 11.99 -1.00
C SER A 218 -3.37 13.49 -1.00
N PRO A 219 -2.96 14.08 0.13
CA PRO A 219 -2.44 15.43 0.15
C PRO A 219 -1.06 15.55 -0.51
N MET A 220 -0.39 14.41 -0.73
CA MET A 220 0.90 14.31 -1.39
C MET A 220 0.81 14.04 -2.90
N ALA A 221 -0.40 13.87 -3.46
CA ALA A 221 -0.60 13.69 -4.88
C ALA A 221 -0.75 15.04 -5.58
N SER A 222 -0.07 15.22 -6.71
CA SER A 222 -0.25 16.41 -7.58
C SER A 222 -1.61 16.38 -8.24
N ARG A 223 -2.17 17.57 -8.49
CA ARG A 223 -3.34 17.68 -9.31
C ARG A 223 -2.99 17.34 -10.76
N PRO A 224 -3.79 16.51 -11.46
CA PRO A 224 -3.60 16.27 -12.88
C PRO A 224 -3.60 17.57 -13.73
N PRO A 225 -3.00 17.55 -14.93
CA PRO A 225 -2.99 18.69 -15.87
C PRO A 225 -4.35 19.35 -16.05
N SER A 226 -4.38 20.64 -16.38
CA SER A 226 -5.60 21.48 -16.40
C SER A 226 -6.74 20.96 -17.28
N VAL A 227 -6.42 20.14 -18.26
CA VAL A 227 -7.41 19.53 -19.17
C VAL A 227 -8.24 18.44 -18.51
N TYR A 228 -7.78 17.91 -17.36
CA TYR A 228 -8.54 16.93 -16.60
C TYR A 228 -9.45 17.62 -15.59
N ARG A 229 -10.69 17.14 -15.52
CA ARG A 229 -11.69 17.56 -14.53
C ARG A 229 -12.00 16.41 -13.61
N LEU A 230 -12.17 16.70 -12.33
CA LEU A 230 -12.63 15.74 -11.34
C LEU A 230 -14.07 15.35 -11.66
N VAL A 231 -14.32 14.05 -11.85
CA VAL A 231 -15.65 13.50 -12.12
C VAL A 231 -16.18 12.63 -10.99
N SER A 232 -15.28 12.15 -10.13
CA SER A 232 -15.65 11.41 -8.90
C SER A 232 -14.53 11.54 -7.87
N SER A 233 -14.92 11.69 -6.60
CA SER A 233 -14.02 11.66 -5.45
C SER A 233 -14.61 10.70 -4.43
N GLY A 234 -13.87 9.64 -4.12
CA GLY A 234 -14.18 8.68 -3.08
C GLY A 234 -13.29 8.86 -1.85
N ARG A 235 -13.33 7.87 -0.97
CA ARG A 235 -12.45 7.86 0.19
C ARG A 235 -10.99 7.60 -0.19
N PHE A 236 -10.76 6.68 -1.12
CA PHE A 236 -9.43 6.20 -1.49
C PHE A 236 -8.98 6.68 -2.86
N TYR A 237 -9.91 6.98 -3.77
CA TYR A 237 -9.60 7.30 -5.15
C TYR A 237 -10.33 8.53 -5.65
N GLU A 238 -9.66 9.26 -6.55
CA GLU A 238 -10.18 10.33 -7.36
C GLU A 238 -10.19 9.88 -8.82
N VAL A 239 -11.30 10.11 -9.51
CA VAL A 239 -11.41 9.86 -10.95
C VAL A 239 -11.43 11.18 -11.69
N TRP A 240 -10.50 11.33 -12.61
CA TRP A 240 -10.32 12.53 -13.41
C TRP A 240 -10.51 12.18 -14.89
N GLN A 241 -11.23 13.01 -15.63
CA GLN A 241 -11.45 12.80 -17.06
C GLN A 241 -11.12 14.06 -17.85
N ARG A 242 -10.53 13.86 -19.02
CA ARG A 242 -10.37 14.91 -20.02
C ARG A 242 -11.43 14.79 -21.12
N PRO A 243 -11.88 15.92 -21.73
CA PRO A 243 -12.75 15.88 -22.90
C PRO A 243 -12.02 15.27 -24.11
N GLU A 244 -12.79 14.84 -25.11
CA GLU A 244 -12.20 14.29 -26.34
C GLU A 244 -11.31 15.29 -27.06
N ARG A 245 -11.71 16.58 -27.06
CA ARG A 245 -10.94 17.69 -27.62
C ARG A 245 -10.49 18.65 -26.52
N PRO A 246 -9.39 18.32 -25.80
CA PRO A 246 -8.89 19.18 -24.74
C PRO A 246 -8.21 20.42 -25.35
N ARG A 247 -8.13 21.50 -24.56
CA ARG A 247 -7.25 22.62 -24.87
C ARG A 247 -5.82 22.13 -25.01
N ARG A 248 -5.05 22.76 -25.88
CA ARG A 248 -3.65 22.39 -26.06
C ARG A 248 -2.79 22.95 -24.94
N ILE A 249 -2.24 22.07 -24.14
CA ILE A 249 -1.16 22.42 -23.20
C ILE A 249 0.13 22.52 -24.00
N LEU A 250 0.75 23.69 -24.00
CA LEU A 250 2.00 23.97 -24.68
C LEU A 250 3.19 23.45 -23.88
N GLU A 251 3.13 23.67 -22.58
CA GLU A 251 4.11 23.18 -21.61
C GLU A 251 3.45 23.05 -20.23
N HIS A 252 3.82 21.98 -19.52
CA HIS A 252 3.43 21.71 -18.14
C HIS A 252 4.70 21.69 -17.28
N LEU A 253 4.78 22.56 -16.28
CA LEU A 253 5.88 22.68 -15.34
C LEU A 253 5.42 22.30 -13.94
N SER A 254 5.77 21.12 -13.49
CA SER A 254 5.64 20.70 -12.10
C SER A 254 6.66 21.45 -11.24
N LEU A 255 6.24 21.89 -10.07
CA LEU A 255 7.07 22.66 -9.15
C LEU A 255 7.47 21.86 -7.91
N GLY A 256 6.72 20.82 -7.59
CA GLY A 256 6.95 19.96 -6.46
C GLY A 256 7.83 18.75 -6.75
N GLU A 257 8.01 17.95 -5.72
CA GLU A 257 8.71 16.68 -5.73
C GLU A 257 7.79 15.56 -5.23
N LEU A 258 8.24 14.31 -5.30
CA LEU A 258 7.53 13.20 -4.69
C LEU A 258 7.35 13.48 -3.18
N GLU A 259 6.13 13.29 -2.66
CA GLU A 259 5.71 13.60 -1.29
C GLU A 259 5.55 15.11 -0.95
N GLN A 260 5.95 16.02 -1.84
CA GLN A 260 5.72 17.45 -1.69
C GLN A 260 5.33 18.11 -3.01
N PRO A 261 4.06 17.96 -3.45
CA PRO A 261 3.64 18.44 -4.76
C PRO A 261 3.71 19.96 -4.93
N VAL A 262 3.69 20.70 -3.81
CA VAL A 262 3.70 22.16 -3.82
C VAL A 262 5.13 22.69 -3.73
N GLY A 263 5.61 23.31 -4.79
CA GLY A 263 6.94 23.92 -4.90
C GLY A 263 6.91 25.44 -5.14
N VAL A 264 8.09 26.06 -5.15
CA VAL A 264 8.24 27.51 -5.35
C VAL A 264 8.46 27.81 -6.83
N ALA A 265 7.61 28.66 -7.40
CA ALA A 265 7.70 29.10 -8.79
C ALA A 265 8.92 30.03 -9.00
N ARG A 266 9.93 29.55 -9.76
CA ARG A 266 11.12 30.33 -10.08
C ARG A 266 10.82 31.37 -11.15
N CYS A 267 11.27 32.61 -10.95
CA CYS A 267 10.96 33.72 -11.87
C CYS A 267 11.44 33.49 -13.30
N ALA A 268 12.54 32.77 -13.50
CA ALA A 268 13.04 32.43 -14.84
C ALA A 268 12.04 31.56 -15.60
N ASP A 269 11.53 30.51 -14.95
CA ASP A 269 10.56 29.57 -15.53
C ASP A 269 9.21 30.26 -15.77
N VAL A 270 8.73 31.05 -14.81
CA VAL A 270 7.51 31.84 -14.94
C VAL A 270 7.54 32.77 -16.13
N ARG A 271 8.64 33.51 -16.31
CA ARG A 271 8.84 34.41 -17.47
C ARG A 271 8.88 33.64 -18.80
N ARG A 272 9.60 32.52 -18.84
CA ARG A 272 9.68 31.67 -20.00
C ARG A 272 8.31 31.15 -20.44
N LEU A 273 7.53 30.63 -19.50
CA LEU A 273 6.15 30.17 -19.74
C LEU A 273 5.23 31.32 -20.15
N GLY A 274 5.38 32.50 -19.54
CA GLY A 274 4.65 33.71 -19.92
C GLY A 274 4.91 34.11 -21.39
N VAL A 275 6.16 34.11 -21.82
CA VAL A 275 6.56 34.38 -23.23
C VAL A 275 5.98 33.31 -24.17
N LEU A 276 6.04 32.02 -23.78
CA LEU A 276 5.50 30.92 -24.59
C LEU A 276 3.97 31.09 -24.78
N ALA A 277 3.25 31.35 -23.69
CA ALA A 277 1.81 31.58 -23.75
C ALA A 277 1.45 32.81 -24.59
N ALA A 278 2.20 33.94 -24.44
CA ALA A 278 1.95 35.15 -25.22
C ALA A 278 2.14 34.93 -26.72
N ARG A 279 3.22 34.24 -27.14
CA ARG A 279 3.50 33.92 -28.55
C ARG A 279 2.43 33.03 -29.20
N SER A 280 1.71 32.26 -28.39
CA SER A 280 0.69 31.35 -28.86
C SER A 280 -0.74 31.87 -28.65
N ASN A 281 -0.90 33.17 -28.37
CA ASN A 281 -2.21 33.76 -28.01
C ASN A 281 -2.94 33.00 -26.88
N GLY A 282 -2.17 32.41 -25.98
CA GLY A 282 -2.66 31.57 -24.90
C GLY A 282 -2.65 32.27 -23.53
N THR A 283 -2.80 31.49 -22.49
CA THR A 283 -2.85 31.92 -21.10
C THR A 283 -1.95 31.03 -20.24
N LEU A 284 -1.64 31.50 -19.02
CA LEU A 284 -1.10 30.63 -17.99
C LEU A 284 -2.25 30.08 -17.13
N VAL A 285 -2.16 28.81 -16.78
CA VAL A 285 -3.02 28.18 -15.79
C VAL A 285 -2.13 27.67 -14.65
N VAL A 286 -2.51 27.98 -13.41
CA VAL A 286 -1.76 27.55 -12.24
C VAL A 286 -2.65 26.74 -11.29
N ALA A 287 -2.06 25.77 -10.65
CA ALA A 287 -2.71 24.95 -9.64
C ALA A 287 -2.30 25.44 -8.24
N GLU A 288 -3.27 25.98 -7.49
CA GLU A 288 -3.08 26.56 -6.16
C GLU A 288 -3.65 25.64 -5.09
N ARG A 289 -2.80 25.24 -4.16
CA ARG A 289 -3.18 24.46 -2.99
C ARG A 289 -2.23 24.76 -1.84
N ALA A 290 -2.72 24.66 -0.60
CA ALA A 290 -1.87 24.68 0.58
C ALA A 290 -1.00 23.41 0.60
N PRO A 291 0.29 23.50 0.97
CA PRO A 291 1.12 22.32 1.14
C PRO A 291 0.57 21.42 2.26
N ALA A 292 0.80 20.12 2.14
CA ALA A 292 0.55 19.20 3.24
C ALA A 292 1.47 19.56 4.42
N GLN A 293 0.97 19.33 5.62
CA GLN A 293 1.69 19.61 6.87
C GLN A 293 1.81 18.31 7.67
N ALA A 294 3.04 17.94 8.01
CA ALA A 294 3.28 16.85 8.96
C ALA A 294 2.78 17.29 10.35
N VAL A 295 1.89 16.51 10.92
CA VAL A 295 1.32 16.75 12.25
C VAL A 295 2.07 15.97 13.31
N GLY A 296 2.66 14.84 12.94
CA GLY A 296 3.43 14.00 13.84
C GLY A 296 3.83 12.66 13.24
N ARG A 297 4.45 11.84 14.09
CA ARG A 297 4.78 10.45 13.77
C ARG A 297 4.25 9.54 14.85
N VAL A 298 3.64 8.46 14.44
CA VAL A 298 2.94 7.54 15.34
C VAL A 298 3.84 6.37 15.70
N GLY A 299 4.10 6.22 16.99
CA GLY A 299 4.85 5.10 17.58
C GLY A 299 3.93 4.04 18.21
N HIS A 300 4.39 3.48 19.33
CA HIS A 300 3.64 2.50 20.11
C HIS A 300 2.69 3.17 21.10
N GLY A 301 1.46 2.65 21.24
CA GLY A 301 0.46 3.12 22.20
C GLY A 301 -0.41 4.27 21.69
N THR A 302 -1.13 4.91 22.60
CA THR A 302 -1.84 6.17 22.36
C THR A 302 -0.83 7.31 22.32
N GLN A 303 -0.94 8.18 21.33
CA GLN A 303 -0.03 9.32 21.17
C GLN A 303 -0.82 10.61 21.12
N THR A 304 -0.29 11.61 21.79
CA THR A 304 -0.78 12.98 21.77
C THR A 304 0.25 13.88 21.10
N ALA A 305 -0.22 14.83 20.33
CA ALA A 305 0.61 15.87 19.71
C ALA A 305 -0.17 17.17 19.65
N MET A 306 0.54 18.28 19.76
CA MET A 306 0.00 19.61 19.47
C MET A 306 0.41 20.03 18.07
N PHE A 307 -0.50 20.68 17.35
CA PHE A 307 -0.21 21.27 16.05
C PHE A 307 -0.95 22.59 15.89
N THR A 308 -0.37 23.50 15.13
CA THR A 308 -0.91 24.85 14.94
C THR A 308 -1.43 25.01 13.52
N LEU A 309 -2.64 25.51 13.37
CA LEU A 309 -3.24 25.81 12.07
C LEU A 309 -3.21 27.33 11.80
N PRO A 310 -2.74 27.76 10.62
CA PRO A 310 -2.64 29.17 10.27
C PRO A 310 -3.99 29.82 10.00
N GLN A 311 -5.01 29.06 9.65
CA GLN A 311 -6.33 29.55 9.24
C GLN A 311 -7.42 28.58 9.68
N ALA A 312 -8.61 29.12 9.96
CA ALA A 312 -9.80 28.29 10.15
C ALA A 312 -10.23 27.64 8.83
N GLY A 313 -10.66 26.39 8.88
CA GLY A 313 -11.05 25.66 7.66
C GLY A 313 -11.44 24.21 7.91
N GLU A 314 -11.70 23.50 6.82
CA GLU A 314 -11.89 22.07 6.81
C GLU A 314 -10.54 21.39 6.54
N TYR A 315 -10.13 20.53 7.46
CA TYR A 315 -8.88 19.81 7.41
C TYR A 315 -9.13 18.32 7.36
N ALA A 316 -8.47 17.66 6.43
CA ALA A 316 -8.46 16.22 6.33
C ALA A 316 -7.14 15.66 6.89
N PHE A 317 -7.21 14.47 7.47
CA PHE A 317 -6.08 13.82 8.11
C PHE A 317 -5.80 12.48 7.46
N TRP A 318 -4.52 12.18 7.25
CA TRP A 318 -4.06 10.95 6.64
C TRP A 318 -2.98 10.26 7.46
N LEU A 319 -3.00 8.95 7.47
CA LEU A 319 -1.99 8.10 8.08
C LEU A 319 -1.22 7.34 7.00
N GLY A 320 0.10 7.49 7.00
CA GLY A 320 0.98 6.76 6.09
C GLY A 320 1.41 5.40 6.63
N GLY A 321 2.14 4.66 5.79
CA GLY A 321 2.74 3.38 6.15
C GLY A 321 1.76 2.21 6.20
N LEU A 322 2.31 1.05 6.56
CA LEU A 322 1.59 -0.21 6.64
C LEU A 322 1.12 -0.46 8.07
N PHE A 323 -0.17 -0.70 8.25
CA PHE A 323 -0.73 -0.99 9.57
C PHE A 323 -1.93 -1.93 9.50
N ARG A 324 -2.11 -2.69 10.58
CA ARG A 324 -3.19 -3.66 10.77
C ARG A 324 -4.18 -3.25 11.82
N ASP A 325 -3.65 -2.67 12.90
CA ASP A 325 -4.47 -2.26 14.02
C ASP A 325 -5.40 -1.13 13.60
N ARG A 326 -6.46 -0.95 14.34
CA ARG A 326 -7.33 0.20 14.19
C ARG A 326 -6.68 1.41 14.82
N PHE A 327 -6.48 2.44 14.04
CA PHE A 327 -6.11 3.77 14.50
C PHE A 327 -7.35 4.65 14.52
N THR A 328 -7.60 5.33 15.64
CA THR A 328 -8.70 6.28 15.81
C THR A 328 -8.11 7.63 16.14
N LEU A 329 -8.47 8.63 15.35
CA LEU A 329 -8.04 10.01 15.51
C LEU A 329 -9.10 10.81 16.23
N SER A 330 -8.68 11.57 17.25
CA SER A 330 -9.45 12.63 17.89
C SER A 330 -8.68 13.94 17.83
N VAL A 331 -9.38 15.05 17.67
CA VAL A 331 -8.84 16.41 17.71
C VAL A 331 -9.69 17.19 18.70
N ASP A 332 -9.05 17.89 19.64
CA ASP A 332 -9.70 18.62 20.73
C ASP A 332 -10.74 17.77 21.47
N GLY A 333 -10.40 16.50 21.74
CA GLY A 333 -11.26 15.53 22.40
C GLY A 333 -12.43 14.99 21.56
N ARG A 334 -12.60 15.44 20.29
CA ARG A 334 -13.65 14.97 19.38
C ARG A 334 -13.11 13.95 18.40
N ARG A 335 -13.79 12.82 18.28
CA ARG A 335 -13.41 11.79 17.29
C ARG A 335 -13.61 12.34 15.86
N VAL A 336 -12.52 12.30 15.07
CA VAL A 336 -12.49 12.70 13.66
C VAL A 336 -12.74 11.51 12.75
N GLY A 337 -12.10 10.37 13.03
CA GLY A 337 -12.31 9.19 12.24
C GLY A 337 -11.37 8.03 12.59
N SER A 338 -11.36 7.01 11.75
CA SER A 338 -10.48 5.86 11.97
C SER A 338 -10.12 5.13 10.68
N ALA A 339 -8.99 4.43 10.71
CA ALA A 339 -8.56 3.52 9.66
C ALA A 339 -8.04 2.21 10.24
N VAL A 340 -8.09 1.15 9.46
CA VAL A 340 -7.68 -0.21 9.82
C VAL A 340 -7.21 -0.95 8.57
N ASP A 341 -6.29 -1.88 8.71
CA ASP A 341 -5.84 -2.83 7.67
C ASP A 341 -5.46 -2.13 6.35
N GLN A 342 -4.43 -1.31 6.36
CA GLN A 342 -4.00 -0.60 5.16
C GLN A 342 -2.63 -1.04 4.66
N LEU A 343 -2.53 -1.15 3.35
CA LEU A 343 -1.30 -1.39 2.61
C LEU A 343 -1.00 -0.14 1.78
N ASN A 344 -0.06 0.68 2.26
CA ASN A 344 0.38 1.87 1.55
C ASN A 344 1.82 1.68 1.06
N THR A 345 2.10 2.10 -0.16
CA THR A 345 3.48 2.28 -0.64
C THR A 345 3.98 3.69 -0.30
N THR A 346 5.20 4.00 -0.65
CA THR A 346 5.78 5.34 -0.48
C THR A 346 4.85 6.41 -1.06
N ALA A 347 4.71 7.53 -0.39
CA ALA A 347 3.81 8.64 -0.72
C ALA A 347 2.31 8.32 -0.75
N GLN A 348 1.91 7.11 -0.37
CA GLN A 348 0.50 6.75 -0.22
C GLN A 348 0.08 6.87 1.23
N LEU A 349 -1.05 7.54 1.43
CA LEU A 349 -1.64 7.78 2.73
C LEU A 349 -3.07 7.24 2.77
N THR A 350 -3.51 6.87 3.96
CA THR A 350 -4.88 6.43 4.21
C THR A 350 -5.67 7.55 4.90
N PRO A 351 -6.82 7.96 4.37
CA PRO A 351 -7.66 8.96 5.01
C PRO A 351 -8.20 8.45 6.35
N LEU A 352 -7.96 9.21 7.41
CA LEU A 352 -8.52 8.97 8.75
C LEU A 352 -9.90 9.63 8.90
N GLY A 353 -10.03 10.87 8.44
CA GLY A 353 -11.26 11.63 8.53
C GLY A 353 -11.05 13.12 8.28
N GLN A 354 -12.10 13.91 8.47
CA GLN A 354 -12.09 15.36 8.26
C GLN A 354 -12.71 16.06 9.47
N ALA A 355 -12.21 17.26 9.77
CA ALA A 355 -12.74 18.13 10.83
C ALA A 355 -12.67 19.60 10.42
N ARG A 356 -13.68 20.37 10.83
CA ARG A 356 -13.65 21.82 10.73
C ARG A 356 -13.00 22.38 11.99
N LEU A 357 -11.87 23.03 11.82
CA LEU A 357 -11.02 23.53 12.89
C LEU A 357 -10.86 25.05 12.79
N ALA A 358 -10.64 25.70 13.92
CA ALA A 358 -10.31 27.12 14.00
C ALA A 358 -8.84 27.35 13.59
N ALA A 359 -8.43 28.61 13.49
CA ALA A 359 -7.00 28.94 13.49
C ALA A 359 -6.48 28.86 14.93
N GLY A 360 -5.24 28.44 15.12
CA GLY A 360 -4.58 28.30 16.42
C GLY A 360 -4.12 26.87 16.73
N ASP A 361 -3.88 26.63 18.00
CA ASP A 361 -3.35 25.37 18.49
C ASP A 361 -4.46 24.35 18.72
N HIS A 362 -4.19 23.10 18.38
CA HIS A 362 -5.11 21.98 18.51
C HIS A 362 -4.40 20.79 19.16
N ASP A 363 -5.12 20.07 20.02
CA ASP A 363 -4.68 18.83 20.61
C ASP A 363 -5.11 17.65 19.73
N LEU A 364 -4.14 16.85 19.34
CA LEU A 364 -4.36 15.65 18.57
C LEU A 364 -4.10 14.43 19.44
N GLU A 365 -5.03 13.49 19.42
CA GLU A 365 -4.88 12.18 20.04
C GLU A 365 -5.09 11.10 18.97
N LEU A 366 -4.10 10.22 18.79
CA LEU A 366 -4.22 9.05 17.98
C LEU A 366 -4.14 7.80 18.86
N SER A 367 -5.27 7.15 19.05
CA SER A 367 -5.39 5.91 19.80
C SER A 367 -5.29 4.70 18.89
N ARG A 368 -4.65 3.64 19.42
CA ARG A 368 -4.45 2.38 18.72
C ARG A 368 -5.14 1.25 19.47
N SER A 369 -6.03 0.53 18.79
CA SER A 369 -6.67 -0.67 19.32
C SER A 369 -6.29 -1.90 18.51
N ARG A 370 -5.99 -2.99 19.23
CA ARG A 370 -5.69 -4.29 18.60
C ARG A 370 -6.96 -4.90 18.02
N ARG A 371 -6.83 -5.53 16.86
CA ARG A 371 -7.92 -6.29 16.24
C ARG A 371 -7.85 -7.78 16.55
N ALA A 372 -6.68 -8.33 16.84
CA ALA A 372 -6.48 -9.76 17.07
C ALA A 372 -6.71 -10.17 18.53
N LEU A 373 -7.54 -11.19 18.73
CA LEU A 373 -7.75 -11.85 20.03
C LEU A 373 -6.61 -12.81 20.40
N ALA A 374 -5.79 -13.21 19.42
CA ALA A 374 -4.70 -14.17 19.62
C ALA A 374 -3.45 -13.50 20.21
N PRO A 375 -2.78 -14.13 21.18
CA PRO A 375 -1.51 -13.65 21.73
C PRO A 375 -0.44 -13.56 20.63
N GLY A 376 0.51 -12.67 20.78
CA GLY A 376 1.66 -12.54 19.86
C GLY A 376 1.39 -11.81 18.55
N GLY A 377 0.19 -11.35 18.29
CA GLY A 377 -0.26 -10.75 17.03
C GLY A 377 0.27 -9.36 16.70
N ARG A 378 1.49 -9.01 17.07
CA ARG A 378 2.15 -7.81 16.55
C ARG A 378 2.63 -8.11 15.14
N GLY A 379 1.77 -7.81 14.14
CA GLY A 379 2.24 -7.74 12.76
C GLY A 379 3.32 -6.65 12.62
N PRO A 380 4.11 -6.71 11.54
CA PRO A 380 5.09 -5.68 11.28
C PRO A 380 4.37 -4.35 11.14
N GLN A 381 4.79 -3.43 11.94
CA GLN A 381 4.46 -2.04 11.76
C GLN A 381 5.78 -1.35 11.53
N PHE A 382 5.94 -0.80 10.34
CA PHE A 382 7.06 0.08 10.06
C PHE A 382 6.80 1.42 10.77
N LEU A 383 7.03 1.41 12.06
CA LEU A 383 6.94 2.61 12.88
C LEU A 383 8.25 3.42 12.75
N PRO A 384 8.15 4.73 12.84
CA PRO A 384 6.94 5.53 13.05
C PRO A 384 6.12 5.75 11.77
N LEU A 385 4.77 5.74 11.90
CA LEU A 385 3.86 6.08 10.80
C LEU A 385 3.76 7.60 10.68
N PRO A 386 3.91 8.20 9.48
CA PRO A 386 3.68 9.63 9.29
C PRO A 386 2.19 9.96 9.39
N LEU A 387 1.87 11.03 10.12
CA LEU A 387 0.54 11.60 10.22
C LEU A 387 0.58 12.98 9.59
N GLU A 388 -0.27 13.21 8.60
CA GLU A 388 -0.32 14.41 7.78
C GLU A 388 -1.70 15.06 7.86
N THR A 389 -1.73 16.40 7.75
CA THR A 389 -2.94 17.13 7.44
C THR A 389 -2.76 17.97 6.18
N GLY A 390 -3.82 18.15 5.41
CA GLY A 390 -3.76 18.91 4.17
C GLY A 390 -5.00 18.71 3.31
N GLN A 391 -4.94 19.20 2.10
CA GLN A 391 -6.02 19.10 1.13
C GLN A 391 -5.65 18.09 0.04
N PRO A 392 -6.59 17.22 -0.39
CA PRO A 392 -6.36 16.30 -1.52
C PRO A 392 -6.20 17.08 -2.84
N ALA A 393 -5.72 16.40 -3.88
CA ALA A 393 -5.56 16.99 -5.21
C ALA A 393 -6.87 17.57 -5.76
N ALA A 394 -8.00 16.97 -5.42
CA ALA A 394 -9.35 17.43 -5.75
C ALA A 394 -9.66 18.85 -5.25
N ALA A 395 -9.09 19.28 -4.14
CA ALA A 395 -9.30 20.60 -3.57
C ALA A 395 -8.43 21.70 -4.20
N THR A 396 -7.56 21.36 -5.15
CA THR A 396 -6.67 22.31 -5.82
C THR A 396 -7.45 23.25 -6.73
N ARG A 397 -7.29 24.55 -6.52
CA ARG A 397 -7.93 25.58 -7.32
C ARG A 397 -7.11 25.88 -8.58
N LEU A 398 -7.77 25.93 -9.74
CA LEU A 398 -7.17 26.43 -10.97
C LEU A 398 -7.40 27.91 -11.12
N VAL A 399 -6.33 28.66 -11.40
CA VAL A 399 -6.38 30.10 -11.65
C VAL A 399 -5.76 30.37 -13.01
N THR A 400 -6.52 31.11 -13.86
CA THR A 400 -6.02 31.56 -15.16
C THR A 400 -5.37 32.93 -15.00
N VAL A 401 -4.17 33.08 -15.53
CA VAL A 401 -3.37 34.30 -15.45
C VAL A 401 -2.97 34.71 -16.87
N SER A 402 -3.16 35.98 -17.21
CA SER A 402 -2.72 36.50 -18.52
C SER A 402 -1.18 36.51 -18.57
N PRO A 403 -0.57 36.32 -19.75
CA PRO A 403 0.88 36.35 -19.92
C PRO A 403 1.55 37.63 -19.38
N ALA A 404 0.90 38.78 -19.52
CA ALA A 404 1.38 40.05 -19.00
C ALA A 404 1.50 40.07 -17.47
N ARG A 405 0.68 39.30 -16.78
CA ARG A 405 0.68 39.16 -15.32
C ARG A 405 1.54 37.99 -14.81
N ALA A 406 2.25 37.27 -15.69
CA ALA A 406 3.12 36.18 -15.30
C ALA A 406 4.07 36.51 -14.14
N PRO A 407 4.73 37.71 -14.10
CA PRO A 407 5.63 38.05 -12.98
C PRO A 407 5.00 37.97 -11.59
N SER A 408 3.68 38.10 -11.47
CA SER A 408 2.98 37.97 -10.18
C SER A 408 2.99 36.56 -9.59
N LEU A 409 3.41 35.56 -10.36
CA LEU A 409 3.55 34.18 -9.92
C LEU A 409 4.92 33.88 -9.33
N CYS A 410 5.91 34.77 -9.52
CA CYS A 410 7.26 34.60 -8.99
C CYS A 410 7.27 34.41 -7.47
N GLY A 411 7.94 33.36 -6.99
CA GLY A 411 8.08 33.07 -5.57
C GLY A 411 6.82 32.47 -4.92
N ARG A 412 5.70 32.35 -5.65
CA ARG A 412 4.50 31.70 -5.12
C ARG A 412 4.69 30.19 -4.98
N ARG A 413 4.02 29.61 -4.00
CA ARG A 413 3.96 28.17 -3.81
C ARG A 413 2.76 27.63 -4.58
N LEU A 414 3.01 26.75 -5.54
CA LEU A 414 2.02 26.21 -6.47
C LEU A 414 2.33 24.72 -6.68
N ASP A 415 1.34 23.97 -7.10
CA ASP A 415 1.50 22.56 -7.51
C ASP A 415 2.25 22.52 -8.87
N TRP A 416 1.69 23.21 -9.85
CA TRP A 416 2.31 23.35 -11.19
C TRP A 416 1.85 24.61 -11.90
N ILE A 417 2.54 24.93 -13.01
CA ILE A 417 2.20 26.01 -13.95
C ILE A 417 2.12 25.44 -15.36
N GLU A 418 1.07 25.78 -16.10
CA GLU A 418 0.91 25.43 -17.50
C GLU A 418 0.83 26.66 -18.39
N ALA A 419 1.50 26.61 -19.55
CA ALA A 419 1.20 27.46 -20.69
C ALA A 419 0.17 26.74 -21.57
N VAL A 420 -0.98 27.36 -21.78
CA VAL A 420 -2.11 26.76 -22.49
C VAL A 420 -2.45 27.61 -23.69
N GLY A 421 -2.56 26.98 -24.86
CA GLY A 421 -3.00 27.61 -26.08
C GLY A 421 -4.51 27.91 -26.09
N PRO A 422 -4.98 28.60 -27.13
CA PRO A 422 -6.39 28.93 -27.32
C PRO A 422 -7.28 27.71 -27.49
#